data_9b20a68c9cdd910686e1fbcb1d837bd4
#
_entry.id   9b20a68c9cdd910686e1fbcb1d837bd4
#
_cell.length_a   1.000
_cell.length_b   1.000
_cell.length_c   1.000
_cell.angle_alpha   90.00
_cell.angle_beta   90.00
_cell.angle_gamma   90.00
#
_symmetry.space_group_name_H-M   'P 1'
#
loop_
_entity.id
_entity.type
_entity.pdbx_description
1 polymer ?
#
loop_
_entity_poly.entity_id
_entity_poly.type
_entity_poly.pdbx_seq_one_letter_code
_entity_poly.pdbx_strand_id
1 'polypeptide(L)'
;LVLNASLSSAIYGKSDTVQPPAITQLPCIKAFDAFVNPGLIDITELANEIAGKVDKVVNGKTIAYIVDSYHDEDGNWYRKWSDGWLEQGGTITSAGSGIRPINFNRPTVGAHVFMAQKTGQVGTSSNGQVVAQVNENTFNFNAPPESTGLLYEWHAYGMEAK
;
A
#
# COMPACT_ATOMS: atom_id res chain seq x y z
N LEU A 1 -30.42 39.71 71.15
CA LEU A 1 -29.03 40.12 71.05
C LEU A 1 -28.73 40.20 69.53
N VAL A 2 -28.60 41.41 68.99
CA VAL A 2 -28.23 41.60 67.59
C VAL A 2 -26.74 41.82 67.60
N LEU A 3 -26.04 40.90 66.95
CA LEU A 3 -24.58 40.97 66.73
C LEU A 3 -24.32 41.94 65.57
N ASN A 4 -23.84 43.13 65.91
CA ASN A 4 -23.43 44.03 64.85
C ASN A 4 -21.93 43.95 64.62
N ALA A 5 -21.53 43.29 63.56
CA ALA A 5 -20.15 43.03 63.26
C ALA A 5 -19.35 44.31 62.88
N SER A 6 -20.04 45.39 62.48
CA SER A 6 -19.39 46.66 62.16
C SER A 6 -18.78 47.37 63.37
N LEU A 7 -19.23 47.00 64.60
CA LEU A 7 -18.73 47.54 65.87
C LEU A 7 -17.43 46.86 66.31
N SER A 8 -17.11 45.74 65.75
CA SER A 8 -15.90 44.99 66.14
C SER A 8 -14.71 45.17 65.17
N SER A 9 -14.95 45.58 63.90
CA SER A 9 -13.89 45.86 62.97
C SER A 9 -14.35 46.68 61.78
N ALA A 10 -13.59 47.67 61.35
CA ALA A 10 -13.88 48.52 60.19
C ALA A 10 -13.96 47.72 58.85
N ILE A 11 -13.49 46.52 58.84
CA ILE A 11 -13.57 45.61 57.65
C ILE A 11 -14.97 45.07 57.49
N TYR A 12 -15.75 44.90 58.56
CA TYR A 12 -17.08 44.30 58.51
C TYR A 12 -18.22 45.31 58.36
N GLY A 13 -17.91 46.59 58.25
CA GLY A 13 -18.94 47.63 58.23
C GLY A 13 -19.48 48.02 56.84
N LYS A 14 -19.06 47.39 55.79
CA LYS A 14 -19.44 47.80 54.43
C LYS A 14 -20.51 46.92 53.75
N SER A 15 -21.00 45.86 54.40
CA SER A 15 -22.02 44.99 53.88
C SER A 15 -22.88 44.44 55.05
N ASP A 16 -24.16 44.26 54.79
CA ASP A 16 -25.11 43.62 55.72
C ASP A 16 -24.92 42.14 55.92
N THR A 17 -23.98 41.58 55.14
CA THR A 17 -23.62 40.16 55.22
C THR A 17 -22.14 40.00 55.60
N VAL A 18 -21.88 39.16 56.58
CA VAL A 18 -20.50 38.79 56.94
C VAL A 18 -20.02 37.77 55.93
N GLN A 19 -19.27 38.26 54.97
CA GLN A 19 -18.55 37.37 54.04
C GLN A 19 -17.11 37.21 54.54
N PRO A 20 -16.70 36.00 54.88
CA PRO A 20 -15.27 35.76 55.09
C PRO A 20 -14.52 36.02 53.80
N PRO A 21 -13.23 36.40 53.85
CA PRO A 21 -12.42 36.53 52.65
C PRO A 21 -12.43 35.23 51.86
N ALA A 22 -13.05 35.25 50.71
CA ALA A 22 -13.14 34.09 49.83
C ALA A 22 -12.14 34.24 48.69
N ILE A 23 -11.34 33.22 48.48
CA ILE A 23 -10.52 33.12 47.31
C ILE A 23 -11.39 32.45 46.23
N THR A 24 -11.65 33.17 45.16
CA THR A 24 -12.29 32.57 43.98
C THR A 24 -11.25 31.68 43.30
N GLN A 25 -11.38 30.40 43.46
CA GLN A 25 -10.59 29.44 42.70
C GLN A 25 -11.41 28.93 41.56
N LEU A 26 -10.88 29.07 40.35
CA LEU A 26 -11.42 28.39 39.17
C LEU A 26 -10.80 27.00 39.14
N PRO A 27 -11.56 25.92 39.33
CA PRO A 27 -11.02 24.59 39.16
C PRO A 27 -10.73 24.38 37.66
N CYS A 28 -9.49 24.47 37.29
CA CYS A 28 -9.03 24.12 35.93
C CYS A 28 -8.64 22.64 35.91
N ILE A 29 -9.35 21.86 35.14
CA ILE A 29 -8.90 20.52 34.80
C ILE A 29 -7.96 20.68 33.65
N LYS A 30 -6.70 20.33 33.83
CA LYS A 30 -5.75 20.27 32.74
C LYS A 30 -6.15 19.13 31.79
N ALA A 31 -6.76 19.50 30.66
CA ALA A 31 -7.33 18.54 29.74
C ALA A 31 -6.26 17.71 29.01
N PHE A 32 -5.04 18.23 28.92
CA PHE A 32 -3.95 17.56 28.21
C PHE A 32 -2.63 17.82 28.93
N ASP A 33 -1.94 16.79 29.24
CA ASP A 33 -0.52 16.81 29.60
C ASP A 33 0.34 16.37 28.43
N ALA A 34 -0.03 16.87 27.24
CA ALA A 34 0.50 16.42 25.98
C ALA A 34 2.02 16.62 25.84
N PHE A 35 2.59 17.56 26.62
CA PHE A 35 4.00 17.91 26.45
C PHE A 35 4.93 17.31 27.51
N VAL A 36 4.42 16.53 28.44
CA VAL A 36 5.22 16.05 29.58
C VAL A 36 5.07 14.55 29.79
N ASN A 37 4.41 13.86 28.87
CA ASN A 37 4.35 12.41 28.93
C ASN A 37 5.52 11.84 28.11
N PRO A 38 6.63 11.42 28.75
CA PRO A 38 7.76 10.82 28.05
C PRO A 38 7.43 9.50 27.35
N GLY A 39 6.16 9.08 27.44
CA GLY A 39 5.62 7.93 26.75
C GLY A 39 4.65 8.30 25.61
N LEU A 40 4.52 9.59 25.26
CA LEU A 40 3.75 9.94 24.06
C LEU A 40 4.51 9.44 22.84
N ILE A 41 3.88 8.51 22.14
CA ILE A 41 4.39 8.04 20.87
C ILE A 41 4.36 9.23 19.91
N ASP A 42 5.52 9.72 19.51
CA ASP A 42 5.61 10.66 18.40
C ASP A 42 5.16 9.93 17.13
N ILE A 43 3.95 10.27 16.68
CA ILE A 43 3.36 9.64 15.50
C ILE A 43 4.26 9.87 14.28
N THR A 44 4.99 10.99 14.24
CA THR A 44 5.92 11.29 13.14
C THR A 44 7.14 10.39 13.22
N GLU A 45 7.68 10.19 14.40
CA GLU A 45 8.81 9.29 14.63
C GLU A 45 8.40 7.85 14.36
N LEU A 46 7.22 7.43 14.83
CA LEU A 46 6.66 6.11 14.55
C LEU A 46 6.40 5.90 13.05
N ALA A 47 5.87 6.91 12.35
CA ALA A 47 5.67 6.83 10.91
C ALA A 47 6.99 6.70 10.15
N ASN A 48 8.02 7.43 10.57
CA ASN A 48 9.36 7.33 10.00
C ASN A 48 10.03 5.98 10.33
N GLU A 49 9.81 5.48 11.54
CA GLU A 49 10.28 4.15 11.94
C GLU A 49 9.59 3.03 11.16
N ILE A 50 8.29 3.16 10.92
CA ILE A 50 7.53 2.21 10.10
C ILE A 50 7.98 2.30 8.63
N ALA A 51 8.19 3.50 8.09
CA ALA A 51 8.70 3.70 6.74
C ALA A 51 10.11 3.08 6.57
N GLY A 52 10.97 3.18 7.59
CA GLY A 52 12.29 2.55 7.60
C GLY A 52 12.27 1.03 7.88
N LYS A 53 11.17 0.50 8.42
CA LYS A 53 11.03 -0.94 8.70
C LYS A 53 10.46 -1.76 7.56
N VAL A 54 10.09 -1.11 6.45
CA VAL A 54 9.70 -1.81 5.23
C VAL A 54 10.91 -2.51 4.59
N ASP A 55 12.13 -2.08 4.90
CA ASP A 55 13.35 -2.85 4.63
C ASP A 55 13.55 -3.96 5.68
N LYS A 56 12.58 -4.86 5.74
CA LYS A 56 12.66 -5.93 6.72
C LYS A 56 13.82 -6.86 6.43
N VAL A 57 14.82 -6.77 7.28
CA VAL A 57 15.85 -7.79 7.40
C VAL A 57 15.34 -8.85 8.39
N VAL A 58 14.96 -10.00 7.93
CA VAL A 58 14.64 -11.16 8.76
C VAL A 58 15.80 -12.13 8.67
N ASN A 59 16.41 -12.44 9.81
CA ASN A 59 17.58 -13.32 9.89
C ASN A 59 18.75 -12.87 8.99
N GLY A 60 19.00 -11.57 8.90
CA GLY A 60 20.09 -11.02 8.08
C GLY A 60 19.82 -10.98 6.57
N LYS A 61 18.61 -11.32 6.14
CA LYS A 61 18.20 -11.26 4.74
C LYS A 61 17.15 -10.18 4.55
N THR A 62 17.35 -9.31 3.58
CA THR A 62 16.35 -8.35 3.14
C THR A 62 15.18 -9.10 2.50
N ILE A 63 13.97 -8.85 2.98
CA ILE A 63 12.76 -9.41 2.37
C ILE A 63 12.33 -8.46 1.26
N ALA A 64 12.21 -8.98 0.04
CA ALA A 64 11.65 -8.25 -1.07
C ALA A 64 10.16 -7.97 -0.82
N TYR A 65 9.71 -6.77 -1.17
CA TYR A 65 8.32 -6.33 -1.07
C TYR A 65 7.91 -5.62 -2.37
N ILE A 66 6.61 -5.55 -2.62
CA ILE A 66 6.09 -4.90 -3.82
C ILE A 66 6.24 -3.39 -3.67
N VAL A 67 6.98 -2.76 -4.59
CA VAL A 67 7.21 -1.31 -4.64
C VAL A 67 6.34 -0.60 -5.66
N ASP A 68 5.83 -1.34 -6.65
CA ASP A 68 4.97 -0.81 -7.70
C ASP A 68 4.07 -1.92 -8.24
N SER A 69 2.83 -1.59 -8.55
CA SER A 69 1.88 -2.53 -9.13
C SER A 69 0.84 -1.83 -9.99
N TYR A 70 0.38 -2.53 -11.00
CA TYR A 70 -0.63 -2.06 -11.94
C TYR A 70 -1.58 -3.19 -12.30
N HIS A 71 -2.83 -2.84 -12.57
CA HIS A 71 -3.84 -3.72 -13.12
C HIS A 71 -4.87 -2.87 -13.88
N ASP A 72 -5.25 -3.29 -15.08
CA ASP A 72 -6.27 -2.64 -15.88
C ASP A 72 -7.52 -3.53 -16.08
N GLU A 73 -8.52 -2.94 -16.72
CA GLU A 73 -9.78 -3.62 -17.02
C GLU A 73 -9.64 -4.70 -18.12
N ASP A 74 -8.59 -4.61 -18.95
CA ASP A 74 -8.27 -5.57 -20.00
C ASP A 74 -7.52 -6.80 -19.47
N GLY A 75 -7.20 -6.79 -18.17
CA GLY A 75 -6.53 -7.87 -17.49
C GLY A 75 -5.02 -7.86 -17.62
N ASN A 76 -4.43 -6.73 -18.05
CA ASN A 76 -2.99 -6.54 -17.99
C ASN A 76 -2.59 -6.12 -16.58
N TRP A 77 -1.48 -6.65 -16.09
CA TRP A 77 -1.01 -6.36 -14.76
C TRP A 77 0.51 -6.53 -14.64
N TYR A 78 1.10 -5.86 -13.65
CA TYR A 78 2.45 -6.13 -13.19
C TYR A 78 2.60 -5.90 -11.69
N ARG A 79 3.65 -6.50 -11.12
CA ARG A 79 4.15 -6.27 -9.76
C ARG A 79 5.66 -6.18 -9.82
N LYS A 80 6.18 -5.08 -9.32
CA LYS A 80 7.61 -4.84 -9.18
C LYS A 80 8.00 -4.98 -7.72
N TRP A 81 9.04 -5.73 -7.48
CA TRP A 81 9.58 -5.97 -6.16
C TRP A 81 10.80 -5.08 -5.88
N SER A 82 11.09 -4.84 -4.61
CA SER A 82 12.18 -3.96 -4.16
C SER A 82 13.56 -4.43 -4.57
N ASP A 83 13.74 -5.70 -4.85
CA ASP A 83 14.97 -6.31 -5.36
C ASP A 83 15.13 -6.26 -6.89
N GLY A 84 14.15 -5.65 -7.58
CA GLY A 84 14.11 -5.54 -9.04
C GLY A 84 13.44 -6.71 -9.74
N TRP A 85 12.96 -7.71 -8.99
CA TRP A 85 12.13 -8.77 -9.56
C TRP A 85 10.84 -8.19 -10.10
N LEU A 86 10.41 -8.69 -11.25
CA LEU A 86 9.19 -8.26 -11.93
C LEU A 86 8.33 -9.47 -12.28
N GLU A 87 7.07 -9.39 -11.88
CA GLU A 87 6.01 -10.30 -12.31
C GLU A 87 5.02 -9.51 -13.14
N GLN A 88 4.59 -10.06 -14.25
CA GLN A 88 3.61 -9.40 -15.10
C GLN A 88 2.80 -10.40 -15.90
N GLY A 89 1.68 -9.96 -16.40
CA GLY A 89 0.78 -10.81 -17.18
C GLY A 89 -0.27 -10.01 -17.90
N GLY A 90 -1.05 -10.74 -18.67
CA GLY A 90 -2.15 -10.16 -19.41
C GLY A 90 -2.93 -11.22 -20.15
N THR A 91 -3.95 -10.76 -20.88
CA THR A 91 -4.77 -11.60 -21.71
C THR A 91 -4.61 -11.22 -23.19
N ILE A 92 -4.66 -12.22 -24.06
CA ILE A 92 -4.64 -12.03 -25.49
C ILE A 92 -5.70 -12.89 -26.15
N THR A 93 -6.35 -12.35 -27.17
CA THR A 93 -7.22 -13.12 -28.05
C THR A 93 -6.43 -13.56 -29.26
N SER A 94 -6.39 -14.85 -29.50
CA SER A 94 -5.73 -15.39 -30.69
C SER A 94 -6.51 -15.04 -31.96
N ALA A 95 -5.79 -14.63 -32.98
CA ALA A 95 -6.37 -14.39 -34.31
C ALA A 95 -6.08 -15.53 -35.29
N GLY A 96 -5.74 -16.70 -34.76
CA GLY A 96 -5.40 -17.88 -35.58
C GLY A 96 -3.91 -18.16 -35.64
N SER A 97 -3.50 -19.01 -36.58
CA SER A 97 -2.13 -19.48 -36.71
C SER A 97 -1.11 -18.37 -36.96
N GLY A 98 0.08 -18.56 -36.46
CA GLY A 98 1.23 -17.73 -36.73
C GLY A 98 1.87 -17.17 -35.48
N ILE A 99 3.11 -16.68 -35.67
CA ILE A 99 3.91 -16.07 -34.64
C ILE A 99 3.49 -14.61 -34.50
N ARG A 100 3.24 -14.19 -33.27
CA ARG A 100 2.86 -12.82 -32.92
C ARG A 100 3.74 -12.28 -31.82
N PRO A 101 4.26 -11.06 -31.96
CA PRO A 101 4.90 -10.37 -30.88
C PRO A 101 3.82 -9.90 -29.87
N ILE A 102 4.06 -10.17 -28.62
CA ILE A 102 3.26 -9.67 -27.49
C ILE A 102 4.16 -8.76 -26.67
N ASN A 103 3.68 -7.58 -26.39
CA ASN A 103 4.43 -6.63 -25.57
C ASN A 103 4.32 -6.98 -24.10
N PHE A 104 5.43 -6.89 -23.39
CA PHE A 104 5.43 -6.85 -21.94
C PHE A 104 4.80 -5.55 -21.44
N ASN A 105 4.14 -5.58 -20.31
CA ASN A 105 3.64 -4.37 -19.64
C ASN A 105 4.79 -3.48 -19.14
N ARG A 106 5.91 -4.12 -18.80
CA ARG A 106 7.17 -3.48 -18.41
C ARG A 106 8.36 -4.21 -19.06
N PRO A 107 9.40 -3.49 -19.49
CA PRO A 107 10.60 -4.11 -20.02
C PRO A 107 11.23 -5.08 -19.01
N THR A 108 11.56 -6.28 -19.48
CA THR A 108 12.02 -7.38 -18.61
C THR A 108 13.20 -8.10 -19.19
N VAL A 109 14.24 -8.29 -18.40
CA VAL A 109 15.43 -9.05 -18.76
C VAL A 109 15.31 -10.48 -18.24
N GLY A 110 15.67 -11.44 -19.07
CA GLY A 110 15.67 -12.87 -18.69
C GLY A 110 14.27 -13.40 -18.37
N ALA A 111 13.25 -12.94 -19.09
CA ALA A 111 11.87 -13.31 -18.83
C ALA A 111 11.61 -14.79 -19.09
N HIS A 112 11.06 -15.46 -18.10
CA HIS A 112 10.38 -16.74 -18.26
C HIS A 112 8.90 -16.47 -18.48
N VAL A 113 8.35 -16.90 -19.62
CA VAL A 113 6.96 -16.66 -19.98
C VAL A 113 6.18 -17.95 -19.99
N PHE A 114 5.02 -17.93 -19.36
CA PHE A 114 4.07 -19.03 -19.34
C PHE A 114 2.78 -18.59 -19.97
N MET A 115 2.14 -19.50 -20.69
CA MET A 115 0.83 -19.24 -21.30
C MET A 115 -0.14 -20.36 -21.01
N ALA A 116 -1.39 -19.98 -20.77
CA ALA A 116 -2.48 -20.90 -20.60
C ALA A 116 -3.68 -20.44 -21.45
N GLN A 117 -4.39 -21.40 -22.03
CA GLN A 117 -5.66 -21.12 -22.65
C GLN A 117 -6.72 -20.90 -21.56
N LYS A 118 -7.38 -19.75 -21.60
CA LYS A 118 -8.36 -19.33 -20.59
C LYS A 118 -9.79 -19.77 -20.96
N THR A 119 -10.12 -19.71 -22.25
CA THR A 119 -11.45 -20.04 -22.75
C THR A 119 -11.38 -20.82 -24.05
N GLY A 120 -12.41 -21.60 -24.32
CA GLY A 120 -12.56 -22.38 -25.55
C GLY A 120 -12.63 -23.88 -25.27
N GLN A 121 -12.95 -24.64 -26.32
CA GLN A 121 -12.97 -26.11 -26.23
C GLN A 121 -11.51 -26.60 -26.10
N VAL A 122 -11.32 -27.59 -25.26
CA VAL A 122 -10.08 -28.37 -25.26
C VAL A 122 -10.04 -29.16 -26.58
N GLY A 123 -9.50 -28.53 -27.61
CA GLY A 123 -9.26 -29.16 -28.88
C GLY A 123 -8.14 -30.18 -28.76
N THR A 124 -8.22 -31.21 -29.56
CA THR A 124 -7.27 -32.32 -29.58
C THR A 124 -5.89 -31.95 -30.16
N SER A 125 -5.64 -30.70 -30.51
CA SER A 125 -4.38 -30.21 -31.09
C SER A 125 -3.84 -29.00 -30.33
N SER A 126 -3.54 -29.18 -29.10
CA SER A 126 -3.01 -28.13 -28.21
C SER A 126 -1.49 -27.85 -28.35
N ASN A 127 -0.89 -28.25 -29.45
CA ASN A 127 0.58 -28.24 -29.57
C ASN A 127 1.08 -27.02 -30.31
N GLY A 128 1.06 -25.87 -29.70
CA GLY A 128 1.58 -24.72 -30.42
C GLY A 128 1.98 -23.54 -29.61
N GLN A 129 2.43 -23.76 -28.42
CA GLN A 129 2.85 -22.64 -27.58
C GLN A 129 4.36 -22.57 -27.45
N VAL A 130 4.99 -22.11 -28.48
CA VAL A 130 6.39 -21.71 -28.32
C VAL A 130 6.39 -20.26 -27.92
N VAL A 131 6.80 -20.03 -26.71
CA VAL A 131 7.02 -18.69 -26.20
C VAL A 131 8.51 -18.49 -26.11
N ALA A 132 9.01 -17.54 -26.88
CA ALA A 132 10.39 -17.12 -26.81
C ALA A 132 10.43 -15.62 -26.55
N GLN A 133 11.23 -15.20 -25.61
CA GLN A 133 11.54 -13.78 -25.45
C GLN A 133 12.32 -13.31 -26.69
N VAL A 134 11.86 -12.23 -27.30
CA VAL A 134 12.53 -11.61 -28.45
C VAL A 134 13.51 -10.56 -27.99
N ASN A 135 13.08 -9.71 -27.07
CA ASN A 135 13.88 -8.65 -26.47
C ASN A 135 13.26 -8.27 -25.12
N GLU A 136 13.76 -7.22 -24.50
CA GLU A 136 13.27 -6.75 -23.18
C GLU A 136 11.80 -6.29 -23.18
N ASN A 137 11.25 -5.98 -24.36
CA ASN A 137 9.89 -5.45 -24.50
C ASN A 137 8.88 -6.45 -25.02
N THR A 138 9.32 -7.54 -25.64
CA THR A 138 8.44 -8.44 -26.38
C THR A 138 8.83 -9.91 -26.24
N PHE A 139 7.80 -10.75 -26.29
CA PHE A 139 7.95 -12.18 -26.51
C PHE A 139 7.08 -12.62 -27.70
N ASN A 140 7.40 -13.75 -28.29
CA ASN A 140 6.62 -14.32 -29.38
C ASN A 140 5.65 -15.39 -28.86
N PHE A 141 4.42 -15.27 -29.28
CA PHE A 141 3.39 -16.29 -29.12
C PHE A 141 3.08 -16.93 -30.47
N ASN A 142 3.19 -18.24 -30.54
CA ASN A 142 2.80 -19.01 -31.70
C ASN A 142 1.47 -19.71 -31.43
N ALA A 143 0.41 -19.19 -32.02
CA ALA A 143 -0.94 -19.73 -31.86
C ALA A 143 -1.20 -20.88 -32.82
N PRO A 144 -1.89 -21.96 -32.39
CA PRO A 144 -2.30 -23.03 -33.29
C PRO A 144 -3.36 -22.55 -34.30
N PRO A 145 -3.47 -23.22 -35.45
CA PRO A 145 -4.40 -22.80 -36.52
C PRO A 145 -5.86 -22.66 -36.08
N GLU A 146 -6.31 -23.54 -35.22
CA GLU A 146 -7.71 -23.57 -34.75
C GLU A 146 -7.98 -22.62 -33.56
N SER A 147 -7.02 -21.79 -33.21
CA SER A 147 -7.11 -20.94 -32.02
C SER A 147 -7.80 -19.60 -32.22
N THR A 148 -8.34 -19.33 -33.42
CA THR A 148 -9.00 -18.04 -33.70
C THR A 148 -10.13 -17.75 -32.69
N GLY A 149 -10.04 -16.59 -32.04
CA GLY A 149 -11.02 -16.18 -31.02
C GLY A 149 -10.81 -16.79 -29.64
N LEU A 150 -9.85 -17.69 -29.47
CA LEU A 150 -9.54 -18.24 -28.14
C LEU A 150 -8.79 -17.21 -27.30
N LEU A 151 -9.14 -17.16 -26.03
CA LEU A 151 -8.49 -16.30 -25.05
C LEU A 151 -7.38 -17.06 -24.35
N TYR A 152 -6.19 -16.46 -24.33
CA TYR A 152 -5.03 -16.95 -23.61
C TYR A 152 -4.63 -15.96 -22.52
N GLU A 153 -4.14 -16.50 -21.44
CA GLU A 153 -3.51 -15.74 -20.35
C GLU A 153 -2.02 -16.02 -20.35
N TRP A 154 -1.22 -14.98 -20.20
CA TRP A 154 0.21 -15.09 -20.11
C TRP A 154 0.71 -14.52 -18.80
N HIS A 155 1.77 -15.13 -18.29
CA HIS A 155 2.51 -14.69 -17.11
C HIS A 155 3.99 -14.67 -17.44
N ALA A 156 4.69 -13.63 -17.01
CA ALA A 156 6.14 -13.53 -17.19
C ALA A 156 6.79 -13.12 -15.87
N TYR A 157 7.97 -13.69 -15.65
CA TYR A 157 8.81 -13.41 -14.51
C TYR A 157 10.23 -13.09 -14.98
N GLY A 158 10.85 -12.09 -14.40
CA GLY A 158 12.21 -11.70 -14.74
C GLY A 158 12.69 -10.53 -13.91
N MET A 159 13.77 -9.91 -14.34
CA MET A 159 14.27 -8.69 -13.74
C MET A 159 13.80 -7.50 -14.57
N GLU A 160 13.45 -6.37 -13.92
CA GLU A 160 13.16 -5.15 -14.66
C GLU A 160 14.39 -4.70 -15.43
N ALA A 161 14.21 -4.37 -16.72
CA ALA A 161 15.27 -3.75 -17.50
C ALA A 161 15.54 -2.33 -16.97
N LYS A 162 16.81 -1.97 -16.89
CA LYS A 162 17.26 -0.67 -16.36
C LYS A 162 17.32 0.37 -17.48
#